data_f12bf407396e7527d766e7533d312453
#
_entry.id   f12bf407396e7527d766e7533d312453
#
_cell.length_a   1.000
_cell.length_b   1.000
_cell.length_c   1.000
_cell.angle_alpha   90.00
_cell.angle_beta   90.00
_cell.angle_gamma   90.00
#
_symmetry.space_group_name_H-M   'P 1'
#
loop_
_entity.id
_entity.type
_entity.pdbx_description
1 polymer ?
#
loop_
_entity_poly.entity_id
_entity_poly.type
_entity_poly.pdbx_seq_one_letter_code
_entity_poly.pdbx_strand_id
1 'polypeptide(L)'
;MTEKKVYAAISAVAGELAEKGIRKARKQGSQVTYAFRGIDDVYNALAPALVRHKLLILPRCTERSCCERTSKNGGALFYVTVLAEFDFVSTEDGSIHTVVTYGEAMDSGDKATNKAMSIAYKYAAFQAFCIPTEETTVDPDYEAHQVRPADADQILADFTAYAGSENDPKALQDNYGKAWNSLHGFPEHQTKCRDVTGIRLRELKQAASGGSHESNS
;
A
#
# COMPACT_ATOMS: atom_id res chain seq x y z
N MET A 1 19.00 -40.59 -11.76
CA MET A 1 18.68 -39.16 -11.95
C MET A 1 19.84 -38.38 -11.39
N THR A 2 20.52 -37.58 -12.21
CA THR A 2 21.64 -36.72 -11.74
C THR A 2 21.07 -35.66 -10.82
N GLU A 3 21.62 -35.53 -9.63
CA GLU A 3 21.20 -34.50 -8.66
C GLU A 3 21.44 -33.11 -9.23
N LYS A 4 20.41 -32.26 -9.20
CA LYS A 4 20.51 -30.88 -9.72
C LYS A 4 21.28 -30.00 -8.74
N LYS A 5 22.46 -29.53 -9.12
CA LYS A 5 23.34 -28.71 -8.25
C LYS A 5 22.79 -27.35 -7.92
N VAL A 6 21.78 -26.83 -8.67
CA VAL A 6 21.17 -25.55 -8.37
C VAL A 6 20.59 -25.48 -6.94
N TYR A 7 20.01 -26.57 -6.44
CA TYR A 7 19.43 -26.59 -5.09
C TYR A 7 20.50 -26.56 -4.00
N ALA A 8 21.62 -27.23 -4.23
CA ALA A 8 22.77 -27.16 -3.32
C ALA A 8 23.35 -25.74 -3.29
N ALA A 9 23.45 -25.09 -4.47
CA ALA A 9 23.93 -23.70 -4.57
C ALA A 9 22.97 -22.70 -3.89
N ILE A 10 21.65 -22.83 -4.10
CA ILE A 10 20.64 -22.00 -3.42
C ILE A 10 20.75 -22.17 -1.90
N SER A 11 20.83 -23.41 -1.40
CA SER A 11 20.96 -23.70 0.02
C SER A 11 22.24 -23.11 0.62
N ALA A 12 23.36 -23.17 -0.11
CA ALA A 12 24.63 -22.62 0.36
C ALA A 12 24.62 -21.08 0.45
N VAL A 13 24.02 -20.41 -0.55
CA VAL A 13 23.79 -18.94 -0.50
C VAL A 13 22.87 -18.58 0.66
N ALA A 14 21.78 -19.32 0.85
CA ALA A 14 20.84 -19.10 1.96
C ALA A 14 21.54 -19.24 3.32
N GLY A 15 22.36 -20.27 3.51
CA GLY A 15 23.14 -20.49 4.74
C GLY A 15 24.09 -19.34 5.05
N GLU A 16 24.83 -18.85 4.04
CA GLU A 16 25.72 -17.69 4.23
C GLU A 16 24.97 -16.42 4.61
N LEU A 17 23.82 -16.18 3.99
CA LEU A 17 23.01 -15.00 4.27
C LEU A 17 22.25 -15.11 5.60
N ALA A 18 21.93 -16.32 6.06
CA ALA A 18 21.30 -16.55 7.35
C ALA A 18 22.18 -16.09 8.52
N GLU A 19 23.51 -16.25 8.38
CA GLU A 19 24.47 -15.82 9.40
C GLU A 19 24.65 -14.30 9.44
N LYS A 20 24.60 -13.65 8.28
CA LYS A 20 24.95 -12.23 8.13
C LYS A 20 23.74 -11.30 8.16
N GLY A 21 22.61 -11.77 7.66
CA GLY A 21 21.43 -10.94 7.40
C GLY A 21 21.69 -9.80 6.40
N ILE A 22 20.63 -9.07 6.04
CA ILE A 22 20.75 -7.80 5.31
C ILE A 22 20.18 -6.70 6.20
N ARG A 23 21.01 -5.82 6.70
CA ARG A 23 20.61 -4.74 7.63
C ARG A 23 19.72 -3.73 6.93
N LYS A 24 18.72 -3.22 7.65
CA LYS A 24 17.94 -2.06 7.23
C LYS A 24 18.76 -0.80 7.49
N ALA A 25 18.83 0.10 6.50
CA ALA A 25 19.49 1.39 6.64
C ALA A 25 18.48 2.54 6.48
N ARG A 26 18.73 3.65 7.23
CA ARG A 26 18.04 4.92 6.98
C ARG A 26 18.89 5.73 6.00
N LYS A 27 18.33 6.11 4.86
CA LYS A 27 19.01 7.06 3.96
C LYS A 27 18.96 8.45 4.59
N GLN A 28 20.12 9.05 4.86
CA GLN A 28 20.24 10.44 5.34
C GLN A 28 19.61 11.38 4.29
N GLY A 29 18.71 12.29 4.73
CA GLY A 29 18.01 13.21 3.84
C GLY A 29 16.75 12.65 3.15
N SER A 30 16.33 11.43 3.46
CA SER A 30 15.07 10.86 2.97
C SER A 30 13.88 11.39 3.80
N GLN A 31 12.76 11.72 3.13
CA GLN A 31 11.49 12.02 3.80
C GLN A 31 10.85 10.78 4.46
N VAL A 32 11.45 9.61 4.26
CA VAL A 32 10.99 8.32 4.79
C VAL A 32 11.51 8.17 6.23
N THR A 33 10.61 8.05 7.18
CA THR A 33 10.90 7.98 8.62
C THR A 33 11.30 6.60 9.11
N TYR A 34 11.08 5.54 8.32
CA TYR A 34 11.42 4.15 8.67
C TYR A 34 12.68 3.65 7.94
N ALA A 35 13.35 2.67 8.55
CA ALA A 35 14.49 1.99 7.94
C ALA A 35 14.00 0.94 6.92
N PHE A 36 14.63 0.87 5.76
CA PHE A 36 14.29 -0.10 4.71
C PHE A 36 15.55 -0.72 4.10
N ARG A 37 15.38 -1.86 3.42
CA ARG A 37 16.46 -2.47 2.64
C ARG A 37 16.37 -1.95 1.21
N GLY A 38 17.39 -1.20 0.80
CA GLY A 38 17.54 -0.76 -0.59
C GLY A 38 17.90 -1.91 -1.50
N ILE A 39 17.71 -1.73 -2.80
CA ILE A 39 18.16 -2.71 -3.80
C ILE A 39 19.69 -2.86 -3.78
N ASP A 40 20.41 -1.77 -3.53
CA ASP A 40 21.87 -1.76 -3.45
C ASP A 40 22.38 -2.64 -2.28
N ASP A 41 21.71 -2.60 -1.13
CA ASP A 41 22.03 -3.42 0.03
C ASP A 41 21.88 -4.92 -0.30
N VAL A 42 20.84 -5.25 -1.08
CA VAL A 42 20.58 -6.63 -1.52
C VAL A 42 21.63 -7.09 -2.51
N TYR A 43 21.97 -6.29 -3.52
CA TYR A 43 23.04 -6.63 -4.47
C TYR A 43 24.41 -6.79 -3.79
N ASN A 44 24.76 -5.88 -2.89
CA ASN A 44 26.04 -5.92 -2.18
C ASN A 44 26.15 -7.15 -1.26
N ALA A 45 25.06 -7.61 -0.68
CA ALA A 45 25.07 -8.83 0.13
C ALA A 45 25.09 -10.10 -0.73
N LEU A 46 24.35 -10.12 -1.83
CA LEU A 46 24.20 -11.29 -2.70
C LEU A 46 25.40 -11.53 -3.60
N ALA A 47 25.97 -10.50 -4.23
CA ALA A 47 26.98 -10.66 -5.25
C ALA A 47 28.18 -11.55 -4.81
N PRO A 48 28.81 -11.35 -3.63
CA PRO A 48 29.90 -12.21 -3.20
C PRO A 48 29.47 -13.66 -2.90
N ALA A 49 28.25 -13.86 -2.38
CA ALA A 49 27.74 -15.20 -2.09
C ALA A 49 27.40 -15.95 -3.38
N LEU A 50 26.76 -15.30 -4.35
CA LEU A 50 26.45 -15.88 -5.65
C LEU A 50 27.69 -16.37 -6.38
N VAL A 51 28.75 -15.53 -6.43
CA VAL A 51 30.04 -15.91 -7.04
C VAL A 51 30.68 -17.08 -6.32
N ARG A 52 30.71 -17.07 -4.99
CA ARG A 52 31.31 -18.13 -4.18
C ARG A 52 30.63 -19.47 -4.36
N HIS A 53 29.31 -19.47 -4.43
CA HIS A 53 28.51 -20.67 -4.54
C HIS A 53 28.12 -20.99 -5.99
N LYS A 54 28.73 -20.32 -6.98
CA LYS A 54 28.58 -20.60 -8.42
C LYS A 54 27.12 -20.58 -8.87
N LEU A 55 26.33 -19.62 -8.36
CA LEU A 55 24.93 -19.42 -8.69
C LEU A 55 24.76 -18.10 -9.46
N LEU A 56 23.97 -18.13 -10.53
CA LEU A 56 23.53 -16.94 -11.25
C LEU A 56 22.05 -16.70 -11.01
N ILE A 57 21.64 -15.44 -11.05
CA ILE A 57 20.23 -15.03 -11.09
C ILE A 57 20.02 -14.20 -12.35
N LEU A 58 19.27 -14.75 -13.30
CA LEU A 58 19.04 -14.16 -14.62
C LEU A 58 17.57 -13.73 -14.75
N PRO A 59 17.28 -12.41 -14.77
CA PRO A 59 15.91 -11.91 -14.80
C PRO A 59 15.30 -11.89 -16.19
N ARG A 60 13.99 -12.12 -16.27
CA ARG A 60 13.12 -11.85 -17.41
C ARG A 60 11.86 -11.14 -16.93
N CYS A 61 11.53 -9.96 -17.48
CA CYS A 61 10.20 -9.37 -17.31
C CYS A 61 9.28 -9.91 -18.40
N THR A 62 8.26 -10.65 -18.01
CA THR A 62 7.32 -11.30 -18.93
C THR A 62 6.09 -10.43 -19.18
N GLU A 63 5.69 -9.67 -18.20
CA GLU A 63 4.53 -8.78 -18.31
C GLU A 63 4.81 -7.43 -17.63
N ARG A 64 4.19 -6.39 -18.16
CA ARG A 64 4.20 -5.06 -17.58
C ARG A 64 2.86 -4.38 -17.78
N SER A 65 2.25 -3.91 -16.71
CA SER A 65 1.11 -3.01 -16.75
C SER A 65 1.49 -1.63 -16.22
N CYS A 66 0.81 -0.60 -16.71
CA CYS A 66 0.98 0.76 -16.24
C CYS A 66 -0.37 1.45 -16.18
N CYS A 67 -0.70 1.99 -15.01
CA CYS A 67 -1.90 2.78 -14.79
C CYS A 67 -1.48 4.20 -14.43
N GLU A 68 -1.91 5.18 -15.22
CA GLU A 68 -1.72 6.58 -14.90
C GLU A 68 -2.86 7.07 -14.00
N ARG A 69 -2.51 7.84 -12.97
CA ARG A 69 -3.47 8.51 -12.07
C ARG A 69 -3.03 9.95 -11.86
N THR A 70 -3.98 10.79 -11.48
CA THR A 70 -3.69 12.18 -11.13
C THR A 70 -3.47 12.30 -9.63
N SER A 71 -2.39 12.96 -9.23
CA SER A 71 -2.10 13.29 -7.84
C SER A 71 -3.06 14.37 -7.33
N LYS A 72 -3.14 14.56 -6.00
CA LYS A 72 -3.94 15.64 -5.38
C LYS A 72 -3.58 17.04 -5.90
N ASN A 73 -2.37 17.23 -6.39
CA ASN A 73 -1.86 18.50 -6.91
C ASN A 73 -1.91 18.59 -8.45
N GLY A 74 -2.65 17.69 -9.13
CA GLY A 74 -2.82 17.68 -10.57
C GLY A 74 -1.66 17.06 -11.38
N GLY A 75 -0.60 16.58 -10.75
CA GLY A 75 0.52 15.92 -11.43
C GLY A 75 0.23 14.46 -11.78
N ALA A 76 0.85 13.93 -12.84
CA ALA A 76 0.74 12.54 -13.21
C ALA A 76 1.46 11.62 -12.22
N LEU A 77 0.88 10.45 -11.94
CA LEU A 77 1.44 9.36 -11.16
C LEU A 77 1.33 8.06 -11.96
N PHE A 78 2.44 7.39 -12.16
CA PHE A 78 2.50 6.13 -12.89
C PHE A 78 2.61 4.96 -11.90
N TYR A 79 1.58 4.14 -11.84
CA TYR A 79 1.57 2.88 -11.10
C TYR A 79 1.97 1.76 -12.05
N VAL A 80 3.09 1.15 -11.80
CA VAL A 80 3.64 0.09 -12.64
C VAL A 80 3.68 -1.22 -11.87
N THR A 81 3.14 -2.28 -12.46
CA THR A 81 3.29 -3.66 -12.02
C THR A 81 4.06 -4.42 -13.08
N VAL A 82 5.06 -5.19 -12.67
CA VAL A 82 5.80 -6.12 -13.52
C VAL A 82 5.66 -7.54 -13.00
N LEU A 83 5.47 -8.50 -13.91
CA LEU A 83 5.68 -9.92 -13.64
C LEU A 83 7.08 -10.28 -14.11
N ALA A 84 7.90 -10.78 -13.20
CA ALA A 84 9.29 -11.09 -13.48
C ALA A 84 9.61 -12.54 -13.07
N GLU A 85 10.32 -13.22 -13.95
CA GLU A 85 10.90 -14.52 -13.72
C GLU A 85 12.41 -14.37 -13.49
N PHE A 86 12.94 -15.18 -12.60
CA PHE A 86 14.35 -15.19 -12.24
C PHE A 86 14.84 -16.63 -12.32
N ASP A 87 15.69 -16.92 -13.31
CA ASP A 87 16.35 -18.20 -13.41
C ASP A 87 17.56 -18.24 -12.49
N PHE A 88 17.48 -19.08 -11.48
CA PHE A 88 18.60 -19.46 -10.64
C PHE A 88 19.35 -20.58 -11.32
N VAL A 89 20.56 -20.32 -11.76
CA VAL A 89 21.34 -21.25 -12.60
C VAL A 89 22.61 -21.64 -11.86
N SER A 90 22.82 -22.95 -11.63
CA SER A 90 24.11 -23.47 -11.20
C SER A 90 25.10 -23.43 -12.37
N THR A 91 26.25 -22.75 -12.20
CA THR A 91 27.29 -22.71 -13.23
C THR A 91 28.08 -24.01 -13.32
N GLU A 92 27.87 -24.96 -12.39
CA GLU A 92 28.58 -26.24 -12.39
C GLU A 92 27.96 -27.27 -13.34
N ASP A 93 26.63 -27.27 -13.45
CA ASP A 93 25.91 -28.27 -14.26
C ASP A 93 24.82 -27.68 -15.16
N GLY A 94 24.62 -26.36 -15.12
CA GLY A 94 23.59 -25.66 -15.89
C GLY A 94 22.16 -25.96 -15.43
N SER A 95 21.96 -26.64 -14.30
CA SER A 95 20.63 -26.87 -13.77
C SER A 95 19.98 -25.55 -13.33
N ILE A 96 18.64 -25.46 -13.55
CA ILE A 96 17.87 -24.22 -13.36
C ILE A 96 16.71 -24.48 -12.42
N HIS A 97 16.44 -23.47 -11.58
CA HIS A 97 15.20 -23.29 -10.82
C HIS A 97 14.66 -21.87 -11.07
N THR A 98 13.44 -21.75 -11.57
CA THR A 98 12.83 -20.45 -11.86
C THR A 98 11.96 -19.99 -10.69
N VAL A 99 12.18 -18.76 -10.23
CA VAL A 99 11.36 -18.07 -9.23
C VAL A 99 10.57 -16.98 -9.96
N VAL A 100 9.29 -16.83 -9.63
CA VAL A 100 8.41 -15.84 -10.24
C VAL A 100 7.90 -14.88 -9.17
N THR A 101 8.00 -13.58 -9.40
CA THR A 101 7.50 -12.56 -8.48
C THR A 101 6.87 -11.39 -9.20
N TYR A 102 5.98 -10.70 -8.51
CA TYR A 102 5.50 -9.39 -8.91
C TYR A 102 6.34 -8.28 -8.28
N GLY A 103 6.54 -7.21 -9.02
CA GLY A 103 7.08 -5.95 -8.51
C GLY A 103 6.14 -4.82 -8.82
N GLU A 104 5.85 -4.00 -7.81
CA GLU A 104 4.95 -2.86 -7.95
C GLU A 104 5.63 -1.60 -7.47
N ALA A 105 5.48 -0.52 -8.22
CA ALA A 105 6.01 0.77 -7.85
C ALA A 105 5.19 1.92 -8.44
N MET A 106 5.25 3.03 -7.74
CA MET A 106 4.71 4.31 -8.18
C MET A 106 5.84 5.32 -8.35
N ASP A 107 5.73 6.13 -9.39
CA ASP A 107 6.61 7.28 -9.61
C ASP A 107 5.86 8.40 -10.35
N SER A 108 6.26 9.65 -10.13
CA SER A 108 5.72 10.80 -10.85
C SER A 108 6.46 11.11 -12.17
N GLY A 109 7.44 10.28 -12.55
CA GLY A 109 8.28 10.46 -13.73
C GLY A 109 8.62 9.14 -14.42
N ASP A 110 9.85 9.02 -14.89
CA ASP A 110 10.33 7.94 -15.77
C ASP A 110 10.84 6.67 -15.04
N LYS A 111 10.80 6.64 -13.71
CA LYS A 111 11.47 5.59 -12.91
C LYS A 111 10.55 4.50 -12.37
N ALA A 112 9.24 4.55 -12.60
CA ALA A 112 8.28 3.61 -12.05
C ALA A 112 8.62 2.16 -12.43
N THR A 113 8.92 1.90 -13.71
CA THR A 113 9.29 0.55 -14.18
C THR A 113 10.58 0.04 -13.51
N ASN A 114 11.63 0.86 -13.44
CA ASN A 114 12.90 0.47 -12.83
C ASN A 114 12.74 0.18 -11.33
N LYS A 115 11.91 0.96 -10.64
CA LYS A 115 11.56 0.70 -9.24
C LYS A 115 10.81 -0.62 -9.09
N ALA A 116 9.82 -0.90 -9.95
CA ALA A 116 9.06 -2.15 -9.93
C ALA A 116 9.97 -3.37 -10.17
N MET A 117 10.89 -3.30 -11.14
CA MET A 117 11.87 -4.36 -11.40
C MET A 117 12.80 -4.59 -10.21
N SER A 118 13.26 -3.54 -9.55
CA SER A 118 14.10 -3.63 -8.35
C SER A 118 13.36 -4.28 -7.18
N ILE A 119 12.08 -4.00 -7.03
CA ILE A 119 11.22 -4.62 -6.02
C ILE A 119 11.03 -6.11 -6.33
N ALA A 120 10.72 -6.48 -7.59
CA ALA A 120 10.59 -7.86 -8.01
C ALA A 120 11.85 -8.68 -7.68
N TYR A 121 13.04 -8.18 -8.06
CA TYR A 121 14.31 -8.84 -7.76
C TYR A 121 14.55 -9.02 -6.26
N LYS A 122 14.31 -7.97 -5.49
CA LYS A 122 14.48 -7.99 -4.03
C LYS A 122 13.62 -9.07 -3.37
N TYR A 123 12.35 -9.17 -3.76
CA TYR A 123 11.46 -10.18 -3.21
C TYR A 123 11.77 -11.59 -3.72
N ALA A 124 12.19 -11.75 -4.98
CA ALA A 124 12.68 -13.03 -5.47
C ALA A 124 13.84 -13.56 -4.60
N ALA A 125 14.81 -12.69 -4.30
CA ALA A 125 15.95 -13.05 -3.46
C ALA A 125 15.52 -13.36 -2.00
N PHE A 126 14.66 -12.53 -1.41
CA PHE A 126 14.22 -12.73 -0.02
C PHE A 126 13.45 -14.04 0.16
N GLN A 127 12.58 -14.36 -0.79
CA GLN A 127 11.77 -15.58 -0.75
C GLN A 127 12.61 -16.83 -1.05
N ALA A 128 13.48 -16.78 -2.08
CA ALA A 128 14.29 -17.92 -2.48
C ALA A 128 15.35 -18.29 -1.42
N PHE A 129 15.93 -17.31 -0.75
CA PHE A 129 16.99 -17.54 0.25
C PHE A 129 16.52 -17.45 1.70
N CYS A 130 15.21 -17.21 1.95
CA CYS A 130 14.66 -17.03 3.29
C CYS A 130 15.52 -16.07 4.14
N ILE A 131 15.89 -14.92 3.55
CA ILE A 131 16.82 -13.97 4.18
C ILE A 131 16.24 -13.44 5.48
N PRO A 132 16.92 -13.61 6.65
CA PRO A 132 16.41 -13.14 7.92
C PRO A 132 16.20 -11.62 7.90
N THR A 133 15.10 -11.20 8.45
CA THR A 133 14.86 -9.79 8.73
C THR A 133 15.22 -9.59 10.20
N GLU A 134 16.45 -9.16 10.51
CA GLU A 134 16.76 -8.70 11.86
C GLU A 134 15.78 -7.60 12.25
N GLU A 135 15.25 -7.73 13.44
CA GLU A 135 14.15 -6.97 14.06
C GLU A 135 12.76 -7.35 13.55
N THR A 136 11.98 -7.77 14.51
CA THR A 136 10.51 -7.71 14.53
C THR A 136 10.04 -6.28 14.34
N THR A 137 10.26 -5.71 13.16
CA THR A 137 9.41 -4.61 12.73
C THR A 137 8.06 -5.22 12.46
N VAL A 138 7.06 -4.59 13.03
CA VAL A 138 5.65 -4.84 12.82
C VAL A 138 5.44 -5.44 11.44
N ASP A 139 5.04 -6.71 11.44
CA ASP A 139 4.63 -7.41 10.24
C ASP A 139 3.62 -6.49 9.52
N PRO A 140 3.79 -6.15 8.25
CA PRO A 140 2.78 -5.39 7.53
C PRO A 140 1.39 -6.05 7.60
N ASP A 141 1.34 -7.37 7.76
CA ASP A 141 0.11 -8.13 8.00
C ASP A 141 -0.41 -7.97 9.45
N TYR A 142 0.43 -7.48 10.40
CA TYR A 142 -0.01 -7.15 11.75
C TYR A 142 -0.79 -5.83 11.80
N GLU A 143 -0.49 -4.89 10.90
CA GLU A 143 -1.34 -3.76 10.56
C GLU A 143 -2.31 -4.18 9.45
N ALA A 144 -3.03 -5.26 9.62
CA ALA A 144 -4.28 -5.42 8.93
C ALA A 144 -5.10 -4.18 9.30
N HIS A 145 -5.10 -3.19 8.43
CA HIS A 145 -6.13 -2.17 8.48
C HIS A 145 -7.43 -2.96 8.58
N GLN A 146 -8.04 -2.95 9.76
CA GLN A 146 -9.41 -3.36 9.88
C GLN A 146 -10.17 -2.37 9.00
N VAL A 147 -10.21 -2.66 7.70
CA VAL A 147 -11.24 -2.14 6.84
C VAL A 147 -12.51 -2.80 7.38
N ARG A 148 -13.07 -2.19 8.43
CA ARG A 148 -14.52 -2.29 8.59
C ARG A 148 -15.02 -1.81 7.26
N PRO A 149 -15.80 -2.60 6.51
CA PRO A 149 -16.60 -2.00 5.46
C PRO A 149 -17.30 -0.84 6.16
N ALA A 150 -17.00 0.38 5.78
CA ALA A 150 -17.79 1.50 6.26
C ALA A 150 -19.18 1.15 5.75
N ASP A 151 -20.07 0.78 6.66
CA ASP A 151 -21.46 0.58 6.32
C ASP A 151 -22.01 1.99 6.06
N ALA A 152 -21.77 2.45 4.83
CA ALA A 152 -22.13 3.79 4.42
C ALA A 152 -23.65 4.01 4.56
N ASP A 153 -24.43 2.94 4.39
CA ASP A 153 -25.86 2.96 4.61
C ASP A 153 -26.19 3.17 6.09
N GLN A 154 -25.48 2.48 7.00
CA GLN A 154 -25.68 2.63 8.44
C GLN A 154 -25.24 4.02 8.92
N ILE A 155 -24.08 4.53 8.48
CA ILE A 155 -23.61 5.88 8.83
C ILE A 155 -24.59 6.94 8.37
N LEU A 156 -25.14 6.81 7.16
CA LEU A 156 -26.13 7.72 6.64
C LEU A 156 -27.45 7.63 7.40
N ALA A 157 -27.89 6.43 7.76
CA ALA A 157 -29.11 6.20 8.54
C ALA A 157 -29.00 6.83 9.93
N ASP A 158 -27.89 6.59 10.63
CA ASP A 158 -27.62 7.13 11.97
C ASP A 158 -27.58 8.67 11.93
N PHE A 159 -26.90 9.24 10.92
CA PHE A 159 -26.87 10.69 10.74
C PHE A 159 -28.25 11.26 10.42
N THR A 160 -29.04 10.60 9.59
CA THR A 160 -30.40 11.05 9.22
C THR A 160 -31.32 11.04 10.44
N ALA A 161 -31.25 10.01 11.28
CA ALA A 161 -31.99 9.92 12.52
C ALA A 161 -31.61 11.04 13.50
N TYR A 162 -30.29 11.28 13.66
CA TYR A 162 -29.78 12.37 14.48
C TYR A 162 -30.27 13.74 13.96
N ALA A 163 -30.12 14.01 12.66
CA ALA A 163 -30.53 15.29 12.05
C ALA A 163 -32.04 15.56 12.25
N GLY A 164 -32.88 14.51 12.21
CA GLY A 164 -34.32 14.63 12.44
C GLY A 164 -34.68 15.09 13.84
N SER A 165 -33.87 14.76 14.86
CA SER A 165 -34.12 15.11 16.26
C SER A 165 -33.36 16.36 16.76
N GLU A 166 -32.30 16.77 16.05
CA GLU A 166 -31.47 17.90 16.48
C GLU A 166 -32.13 19.26 16.17
N ASN A 167 -32.14 20.12 17.18
CA ASN A 167 -32.75 21.46 17.08
C ASN A 167 -31.71 22.60 17.10
N ASP A 168 -30.44 22.31 17.44
CA ASP A 168 -29.36 23.29 17.40
C ASP A 168 -28.66 23.24 16.02
N PRO A 169 -28.75 24.34 15.22
CA PRO A 169 -28.10 24.40 13.92
C PRO A 169 -26.58 24.18 13.98
N LYS A 170 -25.92 24.58 15.08
CA LYS A 170 -24.47 24.43 15.23
C LYS A 170 -24.11 22.96 15.50
N ALA A 171 -24.80 22.32 16.42
CA ALA A 171 -24.61 20.89 16.70
C ALA A 171 -24.88 20.01 15.46
N LEU A 172 -25.90 20.37 14.67
CA LEU A 172 -26.20 19.72 13.39
C LEU A 172 -25.02 19.84 12.39
N GLN A 173 -24.42 21.04 12.27
CA GLN A 173 -23.28 21.26 11.37
C GLN A 173 -22.01 20.52 11.83
N ASP A 174 -21.73 20.49 13.14
CA ASP A 174 -20.59 19.78 13.70
C ASP A 174 -20.71 18.27 13.46
N ASN A 175 -21.92 17.71 13.62
CA ASN A 175 -22.17 16.29 13.35
C ASN A 175 -22.18 15.96 11.84
N TYR A 176 -22.68 16.85 11.01
CA TYR A 176 -22.55 16.75 9.55
C TYR A 176 -21.09 16.62 9.12
N GLY A 177 -20.17 17.42 9.66
CA GLY A 177 -18.75 17.32 9.36
C GLY A 177 -18.16 15.94 9.70
N LYS A 178 -18.56 15.35 10.83
CA LYS A 178 -18.15 14.00 11.22
C LYS A 178 -18.68 12.93 10.27
N ALA A 179 -20.00 12.95 9.98
CA ALA A 179 -20.64 12.02 9.07
C ALA A 179 -20.07 12.13 7.65
N TRP A 180 -19.85 13.35 7.15
CA TRP A 180 -19.23 13.61 5.86
C TRP A 180 -17.84 12.97 5.73
N ASN A 181 -17.00 13.12 6.74
CA ASN A 181 -15.66 12.54 6.77
C ASN A 181 -15.70 11.01 6.85
N SER A 182 -16.64 10.43 7.62
CA SER A 182 -16.83 8.99 7.72
C SER A 182 -17.36 8.37 6.42
N LEU A 183 -18.07 9.15 5.61
CA LEU A 183 -18.57 8.76 4.28
C LEU A 183 -17.56 9.05 3.16
N HIS A 184 -16.30 9.36 3.49
CA HIS A 184 -15.25 9.56 2.49
C HIS A 184 -15.09 8.31 1.62
N GLY A 185 -15.17 8.48 0.30
CA GLY A 185 -15.13 7.36 -0.66
C GLY A 185 -16.53 6.89 -1.13
N PHE A 186 -17.63 7.43 -0.56
CA PHE A 186 -19.01 7.11 -0.93
C PHE A 186 -19.76 8.38 -1.41
N PRO A 187 -19.54 8.84 -2.65
CA PRO A 187 -20.03 10.15 -3.11
C PRO A 187 -21.55 10.28 -3.12
N GLU A 188 -22.29 9.20 -3.38
CA GLU A 188 -23.74 9.19 -3.33
C GLU A 188 -24.27 9.40 -1.90
N HIS A 189 -23.66 8.77 -0.92
CA HIS A 189 -24.00 8.90 0.50
C HIS A 189 -23.62 10.29 1.03
N GLN A 190 -22.49 10.84 0.62
CA GLN A 190 -22.11 12.22 0.93
C GLN A 190 -23.13 13.21 0.37
N THR A 191 -23.61 13.00 -0.85
CA THR A 191 -24.64 13.85 -1.44
C THR A 191 -25.93 13.81 -0.61
N LYS A 192 -26.41 12.61 -0.25
CA LYS A 192 -27.60 12.44 0.60
C LYS A 192 -27.42 13.07 1.99
N CYS A 193 -26.24 12.89 2.61
CA CYS A 193 -25.91 13.50 3.88
C CYS A 193 -26.01 15.04 3.83
N ARG A 194 -25.49 15.67 2.78
CA ARG A 194 -25.60 17.11 2.53
C ARG A 194 -27.06 17.54 2.36
N ASP A 195 -27.83 16.77 1.59
CA ASP A 195 -29.23 17.10 1.30
C ASP A 195 -30.10 17.04 2.57
N VAL A 196 -29.92 16.00 3.41
CA VAL A 196 -30.56 15.88 4.74
C VAL A 196 -30.25 17.10 5.62
N THR A 197 -28.97 17.49 5.69
CA THR A 197 -28.55 18.68 6.46
C THR A 197 -29.20 19.95 5.94
N GLY A 198 -29.24 20.12 4.60
CA GLY A 198 -29.85 21.30 3.98
C GLY A 198 -31.36 21.40 4.21
N ILE A 199 -32.06 20.26 4.23
CA ILE A 199 -33.50 20.23 4.55
C ILE A 199 -33.69 20.64 6.01
N ARG A 200 -33.00 20.02 6.96
CA ARG A 200 -33.17 20.28 8.37
C ARG A 200 -32.83 21.73 8.76
N LEU A 201 -31.77 22.30 8.22
CA LEU A 201 -31.43 23.70 8.45
C LEU A 201 -32.52 24.66 7.97
N ARG A 202 -33.23 24.34 6.88
CA ARG A 202 -34.36 25.14 6.39
C ARG A 202 -35.56 25.04 7.33
N GLU A 203 -35.89 23.86 7.83
CA GLU A 203 -36.96 23.65 8.81
C GLU A 203 -36.68 24.43 10.11
N LEU A 204 -35.46 24.35 10.65
CA LEU A 204 -35.09 25.10 11.85
C LEU A 204 -35.18 26.61 11.68
N LYS A 205 -34.79 27.12 10.50
CA LYS A 205 -34.96 28.55 10.17
C LYS A 205 -36.44 28.97 10.07
N GLN A 206 -37.30 28.14 9.48
CA GLN A 206 -38.73 28.39 9.39
C GLN A 206 -39.40 28.37 10.77
N ALA A 207 -39.04 27.43 11.62
CA ALA A 207 -39.54 27.36 12.99
C ALA A 207 -39.13 28.59 13.84
N ALA A 208 -37.89 29.07 13.66
CA ALA A 208 -37.43 30.30 14.32
C ALA A 208 -38.11 31.58 13.85
N SER A 209 -38.52 31.63 12.55
CA SER A 209 -39.22 32.78 11.98
C SER A 209 -40.72 32.78 12.24
N GLY A 210 -41.36 31.58 12.41
CA GLY A 210 -42.77 31.45 12.70
C GLY A 210 -43.17 31.78 14.15
N GLY A 211 -42.23 31.68 15.10
CA GLY A 211 -42.45 32.00 16.53
C GLY A 211 -42.49 33.48 16.88
N SER A 212 -42.27 34.40 15.90
CA SER A 212 -42.24 35.85 16.14
C SER A 212 -43.57 36.57 15.81
N HIS A 213 -44.63 35.86 15.46
CA HIS A 213 -45.91 36.48 15.06
C HIS A 213 -47.06 36.29 16.06
N GLU A 214 -46.87 35.62 17.20
CA GLU A 214 -47.95 35.41 18.19
C GLU A 214 -47.79 36.17 19.54
N SER A 215 -47.07 37.28 19.54
CA SER A 215 -47.02 38.14 20.75
C SER A 215 -47.29 39.62 20.45
N ASN A 216 -48.43 39.88 19.84
CA ASN A 216 -49.07 41.25 19.88
C ASN A 216 -50.58 41.10 19.55
N SER A 217 -51.34 40.82 20.60
CA SER A 217 -52.77 41.13 20.66
C SER A 217 -53.17 41.30 22.10
#